data_22071834f8c7f5b8ab2b8cacfd0bbd0c
#
_entry.id   22071834f8c7f5b8ab2b8cacfd0bbd0c
#
_cell.length_a   1.000
_cell.length_b   1.000
_cell.length_c   1.000
_cell.angle_alpha   90.00
_cell.angle_beta   90.00
_cell.angle_gamma   90.00
#
_symmetry.space_group_name_H-M   'P 1'
#
loop_
_entity.id
_entity.type
_entity.pdbx_description
1 polymer ?
#
loop_
_entity_poly.entity_id
_entity_poly.type
_entity_poly.pdbx_seq_one_letter_code
_entity_poly.pdbx_strand_id
1 'polypeptide(L)'
;MSVIKEKDFVESIASALQYISYYHSEDFILAMTRAYELEKSVPAKDAILQILSSSKLSAYGNRPLCQDTGIVTVFVKQGMGVVWESSSTVEEMVNAGVRRAYLNQDNPLRASIVNNPLGDRLNTKDNTPAITHISLVKGDKIEVIVAAKGGGSENKAQLKMLNPSDSLVDYIIDTVPKMGAGWCPPGVLGIGVGGTADKAMLLAKESLMDPIDIQLLIKNGPKNLIDELRLEIYEKVNNLGIGAQGLGGLTTVLDVKIKDYPTHAASLPVAIIPNCAANRHIHFQMNGDGAVNLTPPDLSLWPKTVWKPEELAIKVNLDELTDKDKEGWKIGQNLLLTGKILTARDAAHKRLNDLAKNHMPLPSGLSLKGKFLYYVGPVDPVGNEVVGPAGPTTATRMDKYTDTILSHYGVTGMIGKAERGDDAIRSIKENKAVYLVAVGGAAFLVSQAIKASKVIAFDDLGMEAIHEFEVKDMPVTVAVDTRGLSVHKEGMKKWKLIKQG
;
A
#
# COMPACT_ATOMS: atom_id res chain seq x y z
N MET A 1 8.78 38.77 -9.14
CA MET A 1 9.84 37.80 -9.45
C MET A 1 10.27 37.18 -8.15
N SER A 2 9.97 35.94 -7.92
CA SER A 2 10.30 35.24 -6.66
C SER A 2 11.65 34.56 -6.79
N VAL A 3 12.48 34.67 -5.74
CA VAL A 3 13.78 34.00 -5.68
C VAL A 3 13.67 32.82 -4.73
N ILE A 4 13.84 31.61 -5.26
CA ILE A 4 13.77 30.39 -4.46
C ILE A 4 15.20 29.93 -4.16
N LYS A 5 15.51 29.81 -2.88
CA LYS A 5 16.81 29.35 -2.41
C LYS A 5 16.85 27.81 -2.39
N GLU A 6 17.97 27.23 -2.82
CA GLU A 6 18.22 25.78 -2.77
C GLU A 6 17.91 25.22 -1.38
N LYS A 7 18.46 25.82 -0.32
CA LYS A 7 18.26 25.38 1.07
C LYS A 7 16.77 25.27 1.43
N ASP A 8 15.96 26.26 1.06
CA ASP A 8 14.55 26.32 1.44
C ASP A 8 13.73 25.28 0.66
N PHE A 9 14.08 25.04 -0.61
CA PHE A 9 13.44 24.01 -1.41
C PHE A 9 13.77 22.59 -0.93
N VAL A 10 15.04 22.31 -0.66
CA VAL A 10 15.50 21.01 -0.11
C VAL A 10 14.81 20.72 1.23
N GLU A 11 14.74 21.72 2.13
CA GLU A 11 14.05 21.60 3.42
C GLU A 11 12.56 21.33 3.25
N SER A 12 11.90 22.03 2.31
CA SER A 12 10.48 21.86 2.03
C SER A 12 10.16 20.44 1.54
N ILE A 13 10.99 19.87 0.64
CA ILE A 13 10.84 18.50 0.17
C ILE A 13 11.03 17.50 1.32
N ALA A 14 12.07 17.69 2.15
CA ALA A 14 12.35 16.81 3.27
C ALA A 14 11.21 16.83 4.30
N SER A 15 10.74 18.02 4.68
CA SER A 15 9.62 18.20 5.61
C SER A 15 8.32 17.62 5.06
N ALA A 16 8.03 17.81 3.77
CA ALA A 16 6.86 17.25 3.12
C ALA A 16 6.86 15.72 3.15
N LEU A 17 8.00 15.08 2.86
CA LEU A 17 8.12 13.61 2.90
C LEU A 17 7.97 13.06 4.31
N GLN A 18 8.53 13.72 5.31
CA GLN A 18 8.34 13.35 6.71
C GLN A 18 6.85 13.49 7.09
N TYR A 19 6.23 14.63 6.78
CA TYR A 19 4.82 14.90 7.05
C TYR A 19 3.90 13.81 6.48
N ILE A 20 3.99 13.51 5.18
CA ILE A 20 3.12 12.52 4.54
C ILE A 20 3.45 11.08 4.96
N SER A 21 4.59 10.84 5.59
CA SER A 21 4.94 9.51 6.07
C SER A 21 4.06 9.05 7.23
N TYR A 22 3.57 9.98 8.06
CA TYR A 22 2.79 9.68 9.27
C TYR A 22 1.44 10.40 9.37
N TYR A 23 1.16 11.39 8.51
CA TYR A 23 -0.17 12.01 8.43
C TYR A 23 -0.90 11.61 7.14
N HIS A 24 -2.13 11.13 7.29
CA HIS A 24 -3.09 11.17 6.19
C HIS A 24 -3.70 12.56 6.07
N SER A 25 -4.16 12.92 4.88
CA SER A 25 -4.95 14.12 4.66
C SER A 25 -6.34 13.99 5.32
N GLU A 26 -6.93 15.12 5.68
CA GLU A 26 -8.24 15.17 6.35
C GLU A 26 -9.36 14.59 5.48
N ASP A 27 -9.36 14.86 4.18
CA ASP A 27 -10.31 14.33 3.21
C ASP A 27 -10.26 12.80 3.13
N PHE A 28 -9.04 12.21 3.19
CA PHE A 28 -8.88 10.75 3.26
C PHE A 28 -9.48 10.18 4.55
N ILE A 29 -9.23 10.80 5.70
CA ILE A 29 -9.77 10.35 6.99
C ILE A 29 -11.29 10.42 7.01
N LEU A 30 -11.87 11.49 6.50
CA LEU A 30 -13.33 11.64 6.40
C LEU A 30 -13.93 10.57 5.48
N ALA A 31 -13.31 10.33 4.31
CA ALA A 31 -13.77 9.30 3.37
C ALA A 31 -13.67 7.89 3.97
N MET A 32 -12.57 7.59 4.65
CA MET A 32 -12.34 6.29 5.30
C MET A 32 -13.29 6.07 6.49
N THR A 33 -13.56 7.12 7.28
CA THR A 33 -14.52 7.08 8.39
C THR A 33 -15.93 6.77 7.87
N ARG A 34 -16.36 7.44 6.79
CA ARG A 34 -17.61 7.16 6.12
C ARG A 34 -17.65 5.71 5.60
N ALA A 35 -16.57 5.22 5.00
CA ALA A 35 -16.49 3.83 4.55
C ALA A 35 -16.67 2.85 5.72
N TYR A 36 -16.08 3.12 6.88
CA TYR A 36 -16.25 2.33 8.10
C TYR A 36 -17.71 2.30 8.57
N GLU A 37 -18.39 3.45 8.57
CA GLU A 37 -19.79 3.57 9.00
C GLU A 37 -20.75 2.77 8.10
N LEU A 38 -20.52 2.81 6.78
CA LEU A 38 -21.35 2.15 5.79
C LEU A 38 -21.07 0.65 5.64
N GLU A 39 -19.86 0.18 6.00
CA GLU A 39 -19.45 -1.19 5.76
C GLU A 39 -20.24 -2.20 6.61
N LYS A 40 -20.71 -3.26 5.96
CA LYS A 40 -21.49 -4.36 6.56
C LYS A 40 -20.75 -5.68 6.60
N SER A 41 -19.68 -5.83 5.82
CA SER A 41 -18.81 -7.00 5.84
C SER A 41 -17.94 -6.96 7.09
N VAL A 42 -18.08 -7.93 7.98
CA VAL A 42 -17.32 -7.98 9.24
C VAL A 42 -15.80 -7.89 9.02
N PRO A 43 -15.18 -8.72 8.14
CA PRO A 43 -13.73 -8.64 7.93
C PRO A 43 -13.30 -7.33 7.25
N ALA A 44 -14.09 -6.79 6.32
CA ALA A 44 -13.76 -5.52 5.66
C ALA A 44 -13.89 -4.34 6.63
N LYS A 45 -14.92 -4.33 7.46
CA LYS A 45 -15.14 -3.30 8.49
C LYS A 45 -14.03 -3.28 9.52
N ASP A 46 -13.61 -4.46 9.98
CA ASP A 46 -12.47 -4.61 10.89
C ASP A 46 -11.18 -4.10 10.25
N ALA A 47 -10.91 -4.44 8.99
CA ALA A 47 -9.75 -3.95 8.26
C ALA A 47 -9.73 -2.42 8.13
N ILE A 48 -10.87 -1.78 7.83
CA ILE A 48 -10.99 -0.31 7.78
C ILE A 48 -10.69 0.30 9.16
N LEU A 49 -11.22 -0.29 10.23
CA LEU A 49 -10.98 0.20 11.60
C LEU A 49 -9.50 0.06 12.00
N GLN A 50 -8.83 -1.04 11.61
CA GLN A 50 -7.40 -1.20 11.80
C GLN A 50 -6.59 -0.11 11.07
N ILE A 51 -6.95 0.23 9.83
CA ILE A 51 -6.29 1.31 9.06
C ILE A 51 -6.48 2.66 9.76
N LEU A 52 -7.71 3.02 10.16
CA LEU A 52 -8.00 4.26 10.87
C LEU A 52 -7.26 4.35 12.20
N SER A 53 -7.23 3.24 12.96
CA SER A 53 -6.52 3.18 14.24
C SER A 53 -5.00 3.28 14.06
N SER A 54 -4.44 2.59 13.05
CA SER A 54 -3.01 2.70 12.71
C SER A 54 -2.66 4.11 12.25
N SER A 55 -3.52 4.75 11.45
CA SER A 55 -3.36 6.14 11.03
C SER A 55 -3.26 7.09 12.22
N LYS A 56 -4.16 6.93 13.20
CA LYS A 56 -4.15 7.71 14.44
C LYS A 56 -2.86 7.48 15.25
N LEU A 57 -2.47 6.23 15.43
CA LEU A 57 -1.21 5.89 16.12
C LEU A 57 0.01 6.48 15.40
N SER A 58 0.06 6.38 14.07
CA SER A 58 1.13 6.97 13.24
C SER A 58 1.23 8.48 13.42
N ALA A 59 0.09 9.17 13.42
CA ALA A 59 0.03 10.62 13.60
C ALA A 59 0.53 11.06 14.99
N TYR A 60 0.17 10.34 16.06
CA TYR A 60 0.66 10.66 17.41
C TYR A 60 2.12 10.24 17.65
N GLY A 61 2.56 9.15 17.03
CA GLY A 61 3.90 8.60 17.21
C GLY A 61 4.93 9.13 16.22
N ASN A 62 4.52 9.94 15.23
CA ASN A 62 5.34 10.37 14.10
C ASN A 62 6.05 9.18 13.41
N ARG A 63 5.33 8.05 13.24
CA ARG A 63 5.87 6.84 12.63
C ARG A 63 5.16 6.49 11.32
N PRO A 64 5.87 5.91 10.34
CA PRO A 64 5.31 5.66 9.02
C PRO A 64 3.99 4.88 9.02
N LEU A 65 3.01 5.37 8.27
CA LEU A 65 1.71 4.73 8.00
C LEU A 65 1.85 3.32 7.40
N CYS A 66 2.93 3.10 6.66
CA CYS A 66 3.21 1.84 5.97
C CYS A 66 4.70 1.53 6.04
N GLN A 67 5.07 0.24 6.14
CA GLN A 67 6.46 -0.21 6.03
C GLN A 67 7.06 0.03 4.64
N ASP A 68 6.23 0.08 3.59
CA ASP A 68 6.63 0.53 2.26
C ASP A 68 6.50 2.04 2.20
N THR A 69 7.57 2.76 2.48
CA THR A 69 7.60 4.22 2.52
C THR A 69 7.59 4.87 1.15
N GLY A 70 7.65 4.06 0.09
CA GLY A 70 7.24 4.41 -1.26
C GLY A 70 8.35 4.87 -2.19
N ILE A 71 7.97 4.96 -3.47
CA ILE A 71 8.71 5.64 -4.53
C ILE A 71 8.28 7.10 -4.48
N VAL A 72 9.24 8.01 -4.34
CA VAL A 72 8.95 9.45 -4.30
C VAL A 72 8.69 9.96 -5.72
N THR A 73 7.58 10.68 -5.88
CA THR A 73 7.27 11.44 -7.09
C THR A 73 7.02 12.89 -6.71
N VAL A 74 7.67 13.81 -7.40
CA VAL A 74 7.52 15.25 -7.18
C VAL A 74 7.08 15.92 -8.48
N PHE A 75 5.97 16.65 -8.42
CA PHE A 75 5.53 17.52 -9.50
C PHE A 75 5.86 18.95 -9.13
N VAL A 76 6.59 19.64 -10.00
CA VAL A 76 6.99 21.04 -9.84
C VAL A 76 6.40 21.85 -10.99
N LYS A 77 5.40 22.70 -10.69
CA LYS A 77 4.89 23.70 -11.63
C LYS A 77 5.61 25.02 -11.35
N GLN A 78 6.59 25.32 -12.16
CA GLN A 78 7.42 26.50 -12.02
C GLN A 78 6.84 27.67 -12.80
N GLY A 79 6.54 28.76 -12.10
CA GLY A 79 6.19 30.02 -12.71
C GLY A 79 7.35 30.59 -13.55
N MET A 80 7.06 31.11 -14.76
CA MET A 80 8.07 31.68 -15.66
C MET A 80 8.83 32.87 -15.05
N GLY A 81 8.32 33.51 -14.01
CA GLY A 81 8.96 34.60 -13.26
C GLY A 81 9.79 34.15 -12.06
N VAL A 82 9.97 32.85 -11.85
CA VAL A 82 10.77 32.29 -10.75
C VAL A 82 12.25 32.27 -11.11
N VAL A 83 13.08 32.67 -10.17
CA VAL A 83 14.54 32.58 -10.24
C VAL A 83 15.04 31.64 -9.15
N TRP A 84 15.91 30.72 -9.51
CA TRP A 84 16.59 29.84 -8.56
C TRP A 84 17.89 30.46 -8.07
N GLU A 85 18.06 30.56 -6.75
CA GLU A 85 19.35 30.84 -6.11
C GLU A 85 20.04 29.52 -5.81
N SER A 86 20.54 28.86 -6.86
CA SER A 86 21.17 27.53 -6.79
C SER A 86 22.07 27.31 -8.01
N SER A 87 23.11 26.48 -7.81
CA SER A 87 23.90 25.87 -8.90
C SER A 87 23.45 24.45 -9.22
N SER A 88 22.58 23.84 -8.38
CA SER A 88 22.03 22.50 -8.56
C SER A 88 20.78 22.54 -9.45
N THR A 89 20.53 21.45 -10.16
CA THR A 89 19.28 21.26 -10.89
C THR A 89 18.11 21.01 -9.92
N VAL A 90 16.89 21.19 -10.40
CA VAL A 90 15.68 20.91 -9.60
C VAL A 90 15.65 19.44 -9.14
N GLU A 91 16.04 18.50 -10.01
CA GLU A 91 16.13 17.08 -9.66
C GLU A 91 17.19 16.80 -8.58
N GLU A 92 18.34 17.46 -8.63
CA GLU A 92 19.38 17.32 -7.60
C GLU A 92 18.90 17.83 -6.25
N MET A 93 18.21 18.97 -6.23
CA MET A 93 17.60 19.54 -5.02
C MET A 93 16.49 18.63 -4.46
N VAL A 94 15.63 18.06 -5.31
CA VAL A 94 14.62 17.06 -4.90
C VAL A 94 15.31 15.86 -4.28
N ASN A 95 16.34 15.30 -4.92
CA ASN A 95 17.07 14.15 -4.39
C ASN A 95 17.79 14.46 -3.07
N ALA A 96 18.30 15.67 -2.88
CA ALA A 96 18.86 16.10 -1.60
C ALA A 96 17.78 16.10 -0.49
N GLY A 97 16.58 16.59 -0.78
CA GLY A 97 15.43 16.57 0.13
C GLY A 97 14.99 15.14 0.47
N VAL A 98 14.92 14.25 -0.54
CA VAL A 98 14.60 12.83 -0.36
C VAL A 98 15.62 12.15 0.56
N ARG A 99 16.91 12.29 0.27
CA ARG A 99 17.99 11.73 1.10
C ARG A 99 17.87 12.20 2.54
N ARG A 100 17.66 13.49 2.75
CA ARG A 100 17.50 14.07 4.09
C ARG A 100 16.29 13.49 4.83
N ALA A 101 15.15 13.29 4.14
CA ALA A 101 13.96 12.71 4.74
C ALA A 101 14.15 11.23 5.10
N TYR A 102 14.74 10.43 4.21
CA TYR A 102 14.87 8.99 4.42
C TYR A 102 15.94 8.62 5.44
N LEU A 103 16.97 9.45 5.59
CA LEU A 103 18.04 9.26 6.58
C LEU A 103 17.80 10.03 7.88
N ASN A 104 16.60 10.55 8.11
CA ASN A 104 16.23 11.22 9.36
C ASN A 104 16.32 10.23 10.53
N GLN A 105 17.06 10.59 11.58
CA GLN A 105 17.31 9.70 12.72
C GLN A 105 16.10 9.53 13.64
N ASP A 106 15.25 10.56 13.73
CA ASP A 106 14.08 10.53 14.61
C ASP A 106 12.93 9.73 14.00
N ASN A 107 12.85 9.71 12.65
CA ASN A 107 11.88 8.93 11.90
C ASN A 107 12.50 8.41 10.59
N PRO A 108 13.36 7.39 10.64
CA PRO A 108 13.95 6.81 9.44
C PRO A 108 12.88 6.20 8.55
N LEU A 109 12.99 6.47 7.24
CA LEU A 109 12.11 5.89 6.24
C LEU A 109 12.85 4.76 5.52
N ARG A 110 12.15 3.67 5.21
CA ARG A 110 12.76 2.51 4.58
C ARG A 110 13.05 2.76 3.10
N ALA A 111 14.33 2.89 2.72
CA ALA A 111 14.73 2.98 1.33
C ALA A 111 14.36 1.70 0.54
N SER A 112 13.74 1.88 -0.62
CA SER A 112 13.22 0.80 -1.47
C SER A 112 13.70 0.90 -2.92
N ILE A 113 14.39 1.98 -3.28
CA ILE A 113 14.94 2.17 -4.63
C ILE A 113 16.17 1.29 -4.80
N VAL A 114 16.27 0.66 -5.96
CA VAL A 114 17.42 -0.17 -6.33
C VAL A 114 18.07 0.34 -7.59
N ASN A 115 19.38 0.39 -7.58
CA ASN A 115 20.20 0.59 -8.79
C ASN A 115 20.15 -0.67 -9.69
N ASN A 116 20.53 -0.52 -10.94
CA ASN A 116 20.67 -1.61 -11.90
C ASN A 116 19.44 -2.55 -11.91
N PRO A 117 18.24 -2.06 -12.30
CA PRO A 117 17.01 -2.83 -12.18
C PRO A 117 17.02 -4.14 -12.96
N LEU A 118 17.86 -4.25 -14.00
CA LEU A 118 18.07 -5.47 -14.79
C LEU A 118 19.26 -6.32 -14.31
N GLY A 119 20.07 -5.79 -13.38
CA GLY A 119 21.29 -6.43 -12.86
C GLY A 119 21.18 -6.87 -11.41
N ASP A 120 22.13 -6.43 -10.59
CA ASP A 120 22.32 -6.81 -9.19
C ASP A 120 21.27 -6.20 -8.23
N ARG A 121 20.52 -5.19 -8.67
CA ARG A 121 19.41 -4.55 -7.93
C ARG A 121 19.81 -4.09 -6.52
N LEU A 122 20.96 -3.46 -6.38
CA LEU A 122 21.45 -2.96 -5.10
C LEU A 122 20.61 -1.78 -4.59
N ASN A 123 20.21 -1.85 -3.33
CA ASN A 123 19.45 -0.78 -2.67
C ASN A 123 20.30 0.49 -2.57
N THR A 124 19.73 1.64 -2.93
CA THR A 124 20.40 2.95 -2.87
C THR A 124 20.63 3.45 -1.45
N LYS A 125 19.93 2.88 -0.46
CA LYS A 125 19.97 3.17 0.99
C LYS A 125 19.36 4.54 1.39
N ASP A 126 19.25 5.48 0.47
CA ASP A 126 18.72 6.82 0.69
C ASP A 126 17.42 7.12 -0.10
N ASN A 127 16.88 6.10 -0.79
CA ASN A 127 15.68 6.14 -1.63
C ASN A 127 15.74 7.10 -2.82
N THR A 128 16.93 7.49 -3.27
CA THR A 128 17.14 8.26 -4.50
C THR A 128 17.44 7.34 -5.70
N PRO A 129 17.20 7.81 -6.95
CA PRO A 129 16.55 9.08 -7.29
C PRO A 129 15.03 9.05 -7.14
N ALA A 130 14.44 10.22 -6.90
CA ALA A 130 13.01 10.45 -7.04
C ALA A 130 12.62 10.57 -8.52
N ILE A 131 11.32 10.44 -8.80
CA ILE A 131 10.75 10.77 -10.11
C ILE A 131 10.27 12.22 -10.05
N THR A 132 10.93 13.11 -10.79
CA THR A 132 10.61 14.54 -10.81
C THR A 132 9.99 14.92 -12.15
N HIS A 133 8.82 15.55 -12.10
CA HIS A 133 8.13 16.12 -13.25
C HIS A 133 8.10 17.64 -13.13
N ILE A 134 8.67 18.34 -14.10
CA ILE A 134 8.73 19.80 -14.10
C ILE A 134 7.88 20.32 -15.25
N SER A 135 7.04 21.31 -14.98
CA SER A 135 6.26 22.03 -15.98
C SER A 135 6.37 23.53 -15.76
N LEU A 136 6.44 24.28 -16.86
CA LEU A 136 6.46 25.73 -16.82
C LEU A 136 5.02 26.27 -16.93
N VAL A 137 4.68 27.20 -16.03
CA VAL A 137 3.37 27.84 -15.98
C VAL A 137 3.51 29.35 -15.93
N LYS A 138 2.43 30.10 -16.16
CA LYS A 138 2.43 31.55 -15.97
C LYS A 138 2.50 31.87 -14.48
N GLY A 139 3.19 32.95 -14.13
CA GLY A 139 3.29 33.45 -12.75
C GLY A 139 4.71 33.49 -12.24
N ASP A 140 4.84 33.69 -10.95
CA ASP A 140 6.11 33.88 -10.25
C ASP A 140 6.19 33.06 -8.93
N LYS A 141 5.41 31.99 -8.84
CA LYS A 141 5.44 31.03 -7.72
C LYS A 141 5.78 29.64 -8.22
N ILE A 142 6.19 28.80 -7.31
CA ILE A 142 6.31 27.36 -7.54
C ILE A 142 5.17 26.65 -6.82
N GLU A 143 4.42 25.81 -7.53
CA GLU A 143 3.52 24.84 -6.94
C GLU A 143 4.21 23.47 -6.92
N VAL A 144 4.23 22.84 -5.77
CA VAL A 144 4.90 21.56 -5.56
C VAL A 144 3.89 20.54 -5.02
N ILE A 145 3.89 19.37 -5.64
CA ILE A 145 3.19 18.20 -5.12
C ILE A 145 4.24 17.14 -4.80
N VAL A 146 4.28 16.72 -3.55
CA VAL A 146 5.16 15.63 -3.10
C VAL A 146 4.31 14.41 -2.78
N ALA A 147 4.64 13.28 -3.37
CA ALA A 147 3.95 12.02 -3.16
C ALA A 147 4.93 10.87 -2.90
N ALA A 148 4.52 9.91 -2.08
CA ALA A 148 5.27 8.68 -1.83
C ALA A 148 4.36 7.46 -2.01
N LYS A 149 4.50 6.77 -3.15
CA LYS A 149 3.60 5.68 -3.55
C LYS A 149 4.27 4.31 -3.40
N GLY A 150 3.67 3.44 -2.60
CA GLY A 150 4.18 2.09 -2.35
C GLY A 150 4.18 1.20 -3.59
N GLY A 151 5.19 0.33 -3.71
CA GLY A 151 5.36 -0.57 -4.85
C GLY A 151 4.19 -1.53 -5.05
N GLY A 152 3.45 -1.89 -3.99
CA GLY A 152 2.27 -2.75 -4.11
C GLY A 152 1.18 -2.15 -5.00
N SER A 153 0.92 -0.86 -4.86
CA SER A 153 -0.07 -0.15 -5.69
C SER A 153 0.53 0.34 -7.01
N GLU A 154 1.82 0.70 -7.06
CA GLU A 154 2.48 1.09 -8.30
C GLU A 154 2.49 -0.07 -9.32
N ASN A 155 2.76 -1.29 -8.87
CA ASN A 155 2.79 -2.49 -9.70
C ASN A 155 1.41 -2.90 -10.28
N LYS A 156 0.35 -2.20 -9.93
CA LYS A 156 -1.01 -2.43 -10.47
C LYS A 156 -1.42 -1.41 -11.51
N ALA A 157 -0.53 -0.48 -11.87
CA ALA A 157 -0.75 0.45 -12.97
C ALA A 157 -1.00 -0.30 -14.28
N GLN A 158 -1.97 0.17 -15.06
CA GLN A 158 -2.38 -0.39 -16.34
C GLN A 158 -2.45 0.71 -17.40
N LEU A 159 -2.06 0.38 -18.60
CA LEU A 159 -2.26 1.22 -19.79
C LEU A 159 -2.83 0.36 -20.91
N LYS A 160 -3.82 0.88 -21.62
CA LYS A 160 -4.34 0.26 -22.83
C LYS A 160 -4.64 1.33 -23.89
N MET A 161 -4.30 1.04 -25.12
CA MET A 161 -4.77 1.80 -26.27
C MET A 161 -6.14 1.24 -26.66
N LEU A 162 -7.20 1.97 -26.31
CA LEU A 162 -8.56 1.64 -26.75
C LEU A 162 -8.81 2.17 -28.17
N ASN A 163 -9.80 1.59 -28.85
CA ASN A 163 -10.35 2.23 -30.03
C ASN A 163 -11.25 3.39 -29.59
N PRO A 164 -11.41 4.45 -30.41
CA PRO A 164 -12.28 5.58 -30.07
C PRO A 164 -13.74 5.23 -29.80
N SER A 165 -14.21 4.07 -30.28
CA SER A 165 -15.55 3.54 -30.05
C SER A 165 -15.68 2.63 -28.81
N ASP A 166 -14.59 2.29 -28.16
CA ASP A 166 -14.60 1.39 -26.99
C ASP A 166 -15.12 2.15 -25.76
N SER A 167 -15.81 1.42 -24.87
CA SER A 167 -16.31 1.97 -23.60
C SER A 167 -15.18 2.08 -22.58
N LEU A 168 -14.92 3.31 -22.13
CA LEU A 168 -14.01 3.58 -21.00
C LEU A 168 -14.46 2.85 -19.73
N VAL A 169 -15.74 2.92 -19.43
CA VAL A 169 -16.32 2.35 -18.20
C VAL A 169 -16.14 0.84 -18.19
N ASP A 170 -16.48 0.15 -19.30
CA ASP A 170 -16.36 -1.30 -19.39
C ASP A 170 -14.91 -1.75 -19.23
N TYR A 171 -13.97 -1.03 -19.86
CA TYR A 171 -12.54 -1.31 -19.69
C TYR A 171 -12.10 -1.24 -18.23
N ILE A 172 -12.56 -0.22 -17.47
CA ILE A 172 -12.20 -0.06 -16.07
C ILE A 172 -12.81 -1.17 -15.22
N ILE A 173 -14.09 -1.48 -15.43
CA ILE A 173 -14.82 -2.51 -14.68
C ILE A 173 -14.23 -3.90 -14.92
N ASP A 174 -13.76 -4.18 -16.12
CA ASP A 174 -13.06 -5.42 -16.45
C ASP A 174 -11.62 -5.48 -15.90
N THR A 175 -10.98 -4.33 -15.73
CA THR A 175 -9.57 -4.25 -15.31
C THR A 175 -9.40 -4.28 -13.80
N VAL A 176 -10.24 -3.58 -13.04
CA VAL A 176 -10.11 -3.47 -11.58
C VAL A 176 -10.09 -4.82 -10.85
N PRO A 177 -10.96 -5.80 -11.16
CA PRO A 177 -10.88 -7.12 -10.53
C PRO A 177 -9.56 -7.85 -10.81
N LYS A 178 -8.99 -7.66 -12.01
CA LYS A 178 -7.72 -8.29 -12.42
C LYS A 178 -6.50 -7.68 -11.71
N MET A 179 -6.62 -6.47 -11.17
CA MET A 179 -5.58 -5.89 -10.32
C MET A 179 -5.45 -6.64 -8.98
N GLY A 180 -6.50 -7.36 -8.56
CA GLY A 180 -6.55 -8.02 -7.25
C GLY A 180 -6.54 -7.03 -6.09
N ALA A 181 -6.18 -7.49 -4.89
CA ALA A 181 -6.14 -6.68 -3.67
C ALA A 181 -4.73 -6.18 -3.29
N GLY A 182 -3.72 -6.45 -4.13
CA GLY A 182 -2.31 -6.10 -3.84
C GLY A 182 -2.04 -4.60 -3.68
N TRP A 183 -2.93 -3.75 -4.15
CA TRP A 183 -2.87 -2.29 -3.97
C TRP A 183 -3.50 -1.80 -2.65
N CYS A 184 -3.97 -2.71 -1.79
CA CYS A 184 -4.57 -2.43 -0.46
C CYS A 184 -5.79 -1.49 -0.52
N PRO A 185 -6.92 -1.91 -1.14
CA PRO A 185 -8.15 -1.15 -1.05
C PRO A 185 -8.65 -1.04 0.42
N PRO A 186 -9.48 -0.02 0.77
CA PRO A 186 -9.99 0.99 -0.12
C PRO A 186 -8.99 2.10 -0.36
N GLY A 187 -9.03 2.67 -1.56
CA GLY A 187 -8.14 3.75 -1.97
C GLY A 187 -8.76 4.58 -3.10
N VAL A 188 -7.93 5.23 -3.89
CA VAL A 188 -8.36 6.10 -5.00
C VAL A 188 -7.93 5.49 -6.32
N LEU A 189 -8.79 5.54 -7.35
CA LEU A 189 -8.41 5.24 -8.72
C LEU A 189 -8.11 6.54 -9.48
N GLY A 190 -6.88 6.66 -9.98
CA GLY A 190 -6.49 7.70 -10.92
C GLY A 190 -6.59 7.20 -12.35
N ILE A 191 -7.30 7.93 -13.19
CA ILE A 191 -7.54 7.60 -14.59
C ILE A 191 -7.04 8.76 -15.44
N GLY A 192 -6.22 8.43 -16.44
CA GLY A 192 -5.76 9.37 -17.45
C GLY A 192 -6.26 8.96 -18.81
N VAL A 193 -6.83 9.89 -19.56
CA VAL A 193 -7.46 9.65 -20.86
C VAL A 193 -6.90 10.61 -21.90
N GLY A 194 -6.51 10.08 -23.04
CA GLY A 194 -6.07 10.92 -24.17
C GLY A 194 -4.58 11.28 -24.15
N GLY A 195 -4.19 12.21 -24.99
CA GLY A 195 -2.79 12.53 -25.30
C GLY A 195 -2.09 11.38 -26.02
N THR A 196 -0.92 11.03 -25.53
CA THR A 196 -0.12 9.87 -25.90
C THR A 196 -0.11 8.85 -24.75
N ALA A 197 0.43 7.67 -24.94
CA ALA A 197 0.49 6.62 -23.92
C ALA A 197 1.16 7.10 -22.62
N ASP A 198 2.29 7.78 -22.73
CA ASP A 198 3.02 8.39 -21.61
C ASP A 198 2.22 9.51 -20.94
N LYS A 199 1.53 10.36 -21.75
CA LYS A 199 0.68 11.44 -21.23
C LYS A 199 -0.51 10.88 -20.44
N ALA A 200 -1.17 9.83 -20.92
CA ALA A 200 -2.25 9.18 -20.20
C ALA A 200 -1.77 8.62 -18.85
N MET A 201 -0.60 7.97 -18.81
CA MET A 201 0.01 7.48 -17.56
C MET A 201 0.33 8.63 -16.58
N LEU A 202 0.87 9.73 -17.09
CA LEU A 202 1.16 10.92 -16.27
C LEU A 202 -0.11 11.53 -15.71
N LEU A 203 -1.16 11.70 -16.53
CA LEU A 203 -2.47 12.20 -16.08
C LEU A 203 -3.10 11.32 -15.01
N ALA A 204 -3.04 9.99 -15.18
CA ALA A 204 -3.52 9.06 -14.15
C ALA A 204 -2.75 9.21 -12.83
N LYS A 205 -1.43 9.41 -12.88
CA LYS A 205 -0.61 9.65 -11.69
C LYS A 205 -0.95 10.99 -11.03
N GLU A 206 -1.03 12.07 -11.80
CA GLU A 206 -1.40 13.40 -11.29
C GLU A 206 -2.81 13.43 -10.68
N SER A 207 -3.77 12.71 -11.29
CA SER A 207 -5.16 12.71 -10.81
C SER A 207 -5.30 12.11 -9.41
N LEU A 208 -4.39 11.21 -9.01
CA LEU A 208 -4.36 10.66 -7.65
C LEU A 208 -4.03 11.70 -6.56
N MET A 209 -3.47 12.84 -6.95
CA MET A 209 -3.08 13.89 -6.03
C MET A 209 -4.21 14.92 -5.81
N ASP A 210 -5.31 14.81 -6.56
CA ASP A 210 -6.47 15.69 -6.36
C ASP A 210 -7.21 15.29 -5.06
N PRO A 211 -7.80 16.26 -4.34
CA PRO A 211 -8.54 15.99 -3.09
C PRO A 211 -9.68 14.98 -3.28
N ILE A 212 -9.97 14.17 -2.26
CA ILE A 212 -11.09 13.23 -2.26
C ILE A 212 -12.39 14.01 -2.09
N ASP A 213 -13.22 14.10 -3.14
CA ASP A 213 -14.40 14.94 -3.18
C ASP A 213 -15.66 14.25 -3.73
N ILE A 214 -15.61 12.93 -3.96
CA ILE A 214 -16.72 12.19 -4.57
C ILE A 214 -18.05 12.39 -3.83
N GLN A 215 -18.05 12.54 -2.50
CA GLN A 215 -19.27 12.78 -1.73
C GLN A 215 -19.84 14.17 -2.00
N LEU A 216 -18.99 15.15 -2.22
CA LEU A 216 -19.41 16.49 -2.62
C LEU A 216 -19.99 16.46 -4.04
N LEU A 217 -19.37 15.68 -4.93
CA LEU A 217 -19.86 15.48 -6.29
C LEU A 217 -21.25 14.78 -6.31
N ILE A 218 -21.43 13.74 -5.49
CA ILE A 218 -22.73 13.06 -5.33
C ILE A 218 -23.80 14.05 -4.84
N LYS A 219 -23.47 14.88 -3.86
CA LYS A 219 -24.38 15.87 -3.28
C LYS A 219 -24.79 16.95 -4.27
N ASN A 220 -23.86 17.46 -5.06
CA ASN A 220 -24.05 18.60 -5.94
C ASN A 220 -24.53 18.21 -7.36
N GLY A 221 -24.39 16.93 -7.72
CA GLY A 221 -24.60 16.41 -9.07
C GLY A 221 -23.44 16.72 -10.03
N PRO A 222 -23.35 15.99 -11.16
CA PRO A 222 -22.33 16.18 -12.16
C PRO A 222 -22.56 17.47 -12.95
N LYS A 223 -21.49 18.15 -13.36
CA LYS A 223 -21.51 19.38 -14.14
C LYS A 223 -20.99 19.20 -15.58
N ASN A 224 -20.32 18.09 -15.84
CA ASN A 224 -19.70 17.75 -17.12
C ASN A 224 -19.58 16.24 -17.27
N LEU A 225 -19.17 15.79 -18.46
CA LEU A 225 -18.99 14.37 -18.75
C LEU A 225 -17.97 13.66 -17.82
N ILE A 226 -16.90 14.34 -17.40
CA ILE A 226 -15.91 13.77 -16.48
C ILE A 226 -16.57 13.46 -15.14
N ASP A 227 -17.37 14.37 -14.61
CA ASP A 227 -18.11 14.18 -13.36
C ASP A 227 -19.09 13.01 -13.45
N GLU A 228 -19.82 12.89 -14.58
CA GLU A 228 -20.73 11.76 -14.85
C GLU A 228 -19.97 10.43 -14.85
N LEU A 229 -18.84 10.35 -15.57
CA LEU A 229 -18.01 9.16 -15.64
C LEU A 229 -17.40 8.81 -14.27
N ARG A 230 -16.97 9.79 -13.49
CA ARG A 230 -16.47 9.57 -12.13
C ARG A 230 -17.53 8.90 -11.25
N LEU A 231 -18.75 9.41 -11.26
CA LEU A 231 -19.88 8.85 -10.48
C LEU A 231 -20.22 7.44 -10.94
N GLU A 232 -20.33 7.22 -12.24
CA GLU A 232 -20.65 5.91 -12.80
C GLU A 232 -19.59 4.86 -12.45
N ILE A 233 -18.30 5.18 -12.62
CA ILE A 233 -17.19 4.27 -12.32
C ILE A 233 -17.12 4.03 -10.82
N TYR A 234 -17.28 5.06 -9.98
CA TYR A 234 -17.27 4.93 -8.53
C TYR A 234 -18.37 3.95 -8.06
N GLU A 235 -19.59 4.08 -8.55
CA GLU A 235 -20.69 3.19 -8.23
C GLU A 235 -20.40 1.76 -8.71
N LYS A 236 -20.04 1.61 -9.99
CA LYS A 236 -19.80 0.28 -10.58
C LYS A 236 -18.63 -0.46 -9.95
N VAL A 237 -17.52 0.22 -9.63
CA VAL A 237 -16.37 -0.38 -8.97
C VAL A 237 -16.71 -0.84 -7.55
N ASN A 238 -17.42 -0.04 -6.78
CA ASN A 238 -17.86 -0.45 -5.44
C ASN A 238 -18.87 -1.60 -5.49
N ASN A 239 -19.70 -1.67 -6.53
CA ASN A 239 -20.64 -2.79 -6.77
C ASN A 239 -19.96 -4.10 -7.18
N LEU A 240 -18.66 -4.11 -7.48
CA LEU A 240 -17.89 -5.35 -7.71
C LEU A 240 -17.77 -6.22 -6.45
N GLY A 241 -17.97 -5.64 -5.25
CA GLY A 241 -17.94 -6.36 -4.00
C GLY A 241 -16.54 -6.79 -3.54
N ILE A 242 -15.47 -6.17 -4.08
CA ILE A 242 -14.08 -6.48 -3.70
C ILE A 242 -13.85 -6.10 -2.23
N GLY A 243 -14.27 -4.88 -1.82
CA GLY A 243 -14.18 -4.41 -0.44
C GLY A 243 -12.76 -4.12 0.05
N ALA A 244 -12.68 -3.68 1.30
CA ALA A 244 -11.40 -3.41 1.95
C ALA A 244 -10.50 -4.64 1.96
N GLN A 245 -9.23 -4.46 1.59
CA GLN A 245 -8.20 -5.52 1.49
C GLN A 245 -8.58 -6.71 0.59
N GLY A 246 -9.65 -6.57 -0.23
CA GLY A 246 -10.19 -7.66 -1.04
C GLY A 246 -10.98 -8.71 -0.24
N LEU A 247 -11.37 -8.40 0.99
CA LEU A 247 -12.05 -9.34 1.90
C LEU A 247 -13.56 -9.50 1.61
N GLY A 248 -14.04 -8.83 0.57
CA GLY A 248 -15.47 -8.74 0.24
C GLY A 248 -16.17 -7.68 1.08
N GLY A 249 -16.86 -6.73 0.45
CA GLY A 249 -17.52 -5.64 1.14
C GLY A 249 -18.03 -4.55 0.19
N LEU A 250 -18.48 -3.45 0.77
CA LEU A 250 -19.15 -2.37 0.05
C LEU A 250 -18.20 -1.32 -0.52
N THR A 251 -17.03 -1.11 0.11
CA THR A 251 -16.12 -0.05 -0.29
C THR A 251 -14.81 -0.60 -0.81
N THR A 252 -14.61 -0.50 -2.13
CA THR A 252 -13.37 -0.82 -2.84
C THR A 252 -12.57 0.45 -3.12
N VAL A 253 -13.25 1.53 -3.52
CA VAL A 253 -12.65 2.84 -3.79
C VAL A 253 -13.33 3.91 -2.96
N LEU A 254 -12.51 4.85 -2.46
CA LEU A 254 -12.96 6.06 -1.75
C LEU A 254 -13.32 7.17 -2.74
N ASP A 255 -12.64 7.21 -3.88
CA ASP A 255 -12.88 8.15 -4.97
C ASP A 255 -12.35 7.61 -6.30
N VAL A 256 -12.83 8.20 -7.39
CA VAL A 256 -12.34 8.02 -8.76
C VAL A 256 -11.99 9.39 -9.32
N LYS A 257 -10.75 9.55 -9.77
CA LYS A 257 -10.25 10.79 -10.36
C LYS A 257 -9.95 10.57 -11.83
N ILE A 258 -10.39 11.49 -12.69
CA ILE A 258 -10.17 11.43 -14.13
C ILE A 258 -9.58 12.75 -14.60
N LYS A 259 -8.46 12.65 -15.36
CA LYS A 259 -7.91 13.77 -16.13
C LYS A 259 -7.83 13.36 -17.60
N ASP A 260 -8.17 14.29 -18.48
CA ASP A 260 -8.12 14.06 -19.91
C ASP A 260 -7.20 15.06 -20.63
N TYR A 261 -6.86 14.72 -21.85
CA TYR A 261 -6.06 15.55 -22.73
C TYR A 261 -6.45 15.30 -24.19
N PRO A 262 -6.47 16.33 -25.06
CA PRO A 262 -6.71 16.13 -26.48
C PRO A 262 -5.81 15.04 -27.08
N THR A 263 -6.38 14.19 -27.95
CA THR A 263 -5.69 13.04 -28.51
C THR A 263 -5.88 12.95 -30.03
N HIS A 264 -5.09 12.09 -30.68
CA HIS A 264 -5.27 11.83 -32.12
C HIS A 264 -6.61 11.13 -32.37
N ALA A 265 -7.31 11.53 -33.45
CA ALA A 265 -8.64 11.03 -33.79
C ALA A 265 -8.78 9.49 -33.86
N ALA A 266 -7.68 8.79 -34.17
CA ALA A 266 -7.65 7.33 -34.25
C ALA A 266 -7.17 6.66 -32.94
N SER A 267 -7.00 7.41 -31.85
CA SER A 267 -6.40 6.89 -30.60
C SER A 267 -7.24 7.23 -29.39
N LEU A 268 -7.31 6.29 -28.43
CA LEU A 268 -7.88 6.52 -27.09
C LEU A 268 -6.99 5.83 -26.06
N PRO A 269 -5.82 6.42 -25.73
CA PRO A 269 -5.01 5.87 -24.64
C PRO A 269 -5.70 6.08 -23.30
N VAL A 270 -5.79 5.01 -22.50
CA VAL A 270 -6.39 5.02 -21.17
C VAL A 270 -5.42 4.37 -20.18
N ALA A 271 -5.07 5.11 -19.14
CA ALA A 271 -4.28 4.63 -18.02
C ALA A 271 -5.10 4.56 -16.74
N ILE A 272 -4.84 3.55 -15.93
CA ILE A 272 -5.45 3.36 -14.61
C ILE A 272 -4.33 3.14 -13.59
N ILE A 273 -4.26 3.95 -12.56
CA ILE A 273 -3.30 3.81 -11.48
C ILE A 273 -4.07 3.82 -10.15
N PRO A 274 -4.09 2.71 -9.38
CA PRO A 274 -4.70 2.72 -8.06
C PRO A 274 -3.76 3.36 -7.03
N ASN A 275 -4.31 4.10 -6.06
CA ASN A 275 -3.60 4.49 -4.84
C ASN A 275 -4.13 3.67 -3.65
N CYS A 276 -3.28 3.36 -2.68
CA CYS A 276 -3.61 2.46 -1.57
C CYS A 276 -4.17 3.20 -0.35
N ALA A 277 -4.58 2.42 0.66
CA ALA A 277 -5.01 2.93 1.95
C ALA A 277 -3.93 3.74 2.72
N ALA A 278 -2.67 3.71 2.30
CA ALA A 278 -1.62 4.61 2.78
C ALA A 278 -1.45 5.80 1.81
N ASN A 279 -2.52 6.54 1.57
CA ASN A 279 -2.55 7.68 0.66
C ASN A 279 -1.64 8.80 1.17
N ARG A 280 -0.53 9.05 0.48
CA ARG A 280 0.57 9.91 0.94
C ARG A 280 0.94 10.93 -0.13
N HIS A 281 0.36 12.10 -0.06
CA HIS A 281 0.75 13.25 -0.87
C HIS A 281 0.43 14.56 -0.14
N ILE A 282 1.10 15.63 -0.54
CA ILE A 282 0.85 16.98 -0.04
C ILE A 282 1.12 18.00 -1.14
N HIS A 283 0.36 19.08 -1.12
CA HIS A 283 0.50 20.23 -1.99
C HIS A 283 0.97 21.43 -1.19
N PHE A 284 1.92 22.18 -1.74
CA PHE A 284 2.32 23.47 -1.19
C PHE A 284 2.82 24.42 -2.28
N GLN A 285 2.91 25.69 -1.94
CA GLN A 285 3.45 26.73 -2.82
C GLN A 285 4.66 27.37 -2.16
N MET A 286 5.61 27.83 -2.98
CA MET A 286 6.74 28.63 -2.56
C MET A 286 6.83 29.90 -3.42
N ASN A 287 7.09 31.02 -2.74
CA ASN A 287 7.18 32.36 -3.33
C ASN A 287 8.49 33.08 -2.96
N GLY A 288 9.42 32.38 -2.29
CA GLY A 288 10.71 32.90 -1.84
C GLY A 288 10.75 33.36 -0.38
N ASP A 289 9.68 33.14 0.39
CA ASP A 289 9.59 33.55 1.82
C ASP A 289 10.24 32.53 2.78
N GLY A 290 11.00 31.58 2.27
CA GLY A 290 11.65 30.51 3.05
C GLY A 290 11.09 29.12 2.78
N ALA A 291 11.48 28.16 3.61
CA ALA A 291 10.96 26.81 3.55
C ALA A 291 9.47 26.76 3.98
N VAL A 292 8.72 25.81 3.42
CA VAL A 292 7.30 25.66 3.72
C VAL A 292 7.07 25.25 5.18
N ASN A 293 6.10 25.89 5.81
CA ASN A 293 5.60 25.49 7.13
C ASN A 293 4.34 24.63 6.96
N LEU A 294 4.45 23.34 7.26
CA LEU A 294 3.36 22.39 7.13
C LEU A 294 2.61 22.25 8.46
N THR A 295 1.36 22.68 8.49
CA THR A 295 0.51 22.57 9.68
C THR A 295 0.02 21.13 9.83
N PRO A 296 0.17 20.48 11.01
CA PRO A 296 -0.42 19.18 11.28
C PRO A 296 -1.94 19.18 11.04
N PRO A 297 -2.53 18.06 10.57
CA PRO A 297 -3.98 17.97 10.39
C PRO A 297 -4.71 18.01 11.74
N ASP A 298 -5.99 18.37 11.71
CA ASP A 298 -6.84 18.28 12.91
C ASP A 298 -7.09 16.82 13.30
N LEU A 299 -6.36 16.33 14.29
CA LEU A 299 -6.49 14.95 14.78
C LEU A 299 -7.83 14.63 15.43
N SER A 300 -8.68 15.64 15.70
CA SER A 300 -10.03 15.44 16.20
C SER A 300 -10.97 14.82 15.14
N LEU A 301 -10.61 14.89 13.86
CA LEU A 301 -11.33 14.26 12.75
C LEU A 301 -11.21 12.73 12.72
N TRP A 302 -10.18 12.17 13.39
CA TRP A 302 -10.07 10.71 13.51
C TRP A 302 -11.18 10.16 14.41
N PRO A 303 -11.78 9.00 14.06
CA PRO A 303 -12.85 8.42 14.84
C PRO A 303 -12.45 8.23 16.31
N LYS A 304 -13.41 8.44 17.23
CA LYS A 304 -13.20 8.12 18.64
C LYS A 304 -13.05 6.62 18.87
N THR A 305 -13.71 5.81 18.03
CA THR A 305 -13.59 4.35 18.05
C THR A 305 -12.18 3.98 17.62
N VAL A 306 -11.50 3.23 18.47
CA VAL A 306 -10.15 2.68 18.23
C VAL A 306 -10.31 1.16 18.13
N TRP A 307 -9.60 0.54 17.21
CA TRP A 307 -9.55 -0.90 17.09
C TRP A 307 -9.08 -1.53 18.40
N LYS A 308 -9.81 -2.53 18.87
CA LYS A 308 -9.49 -3.30 20.06
C LYS A 308 -9.55 -4.79 19.73
N PRO A 309 -8.61 -5.60 20.22
CA PRO A 309 -8.55 -7.02 19.89
C PRO A 309 -9.69 -7.88 20.45
N GLU A 310 -10.66 -7.36 21.19
CA GLU A 310 -11.38 -8.17 22.18
C GLU A 310 -12.75 -8.73 21.77
N GLU A 311 -13.47 -8.18 20.79
CA GLU A 311 -14.90 -8.52 20.69
C GLU A 311 -15.29 -9.52 19.59
N LEU A 312 -14.50 -9.72 18.54
CA LEU A 312 -14.91 -10.51 17.37
C LEU A 312 -13.84 -11.47 16.84
N ALA A 313 -12.72 -11.64 17.51
CA ALA A 313 -11.61 -12.46 17.05
C ALA A 313 -11.36 -13.67 17.94
N ILE A 314 -10.97 -14.77 17.32
CA ILE A 314 -10.53 -15.97 18.05
C ILE A 314 -9.08 -15.75 18.49
N LYS A 315 -8.82 -15.92 19.80
CA LYS A 315 -7.45 -15.95 20.33
C LYS A 315 -6.79 -17.28 19.99
N VAL A 316 -5.61 -17.21 19.41
CA VAL A 316 -4.84 -18.36 18.97
C VAL A 316 -3.46 -18.34 19.63
N ASN A 317 -3.19 -19.36 20.44
CA ASN A 317 -1.84 -19.62 20.96
C ASN A 317 -1.12 -20.54 19.94
N LEU A 318 -0.10 -20.00 19.26
CA LEU A 318 0.65 -20.72 18.22
C LEU A 318 1.48 -21.89 18.78
N ASP A 319 1.85 -21.84 20.06
CA ASP A 319 2.63 -22.89 20.69
C ASP A 319 1.77 -24.13 21.07
N GLU A 320 0.44 -23.94 21.15
CA GLU A 320 -0.54 -25.00 21.46
C GLU A 320 -1.42 -25.36 20.25
N LEU A 321 -1.20 -24.71 19.10
CA LEU A 321 -2.04 -24.85 17.92
C LEU A 321 -1.96 -26.25 17.32
N THR A 322 -3.11 -26.90 17.17
CA THR A 322 -3.25 -28.22 16.54
C THR A 322 -3.75 -28.12 15.10
N ASP A 323 -3.58 -29.18 14.30
CA ASP A 323 -4.16 -29.25 12.96
C ASP A 323 -5.70 -29.19 13.00
N LYS A 324 -6.31 -29.77 14.03
CA LYS A 324 -7.76 -29.72 14.23
C LYS A 324 -8.29 -28.30 14.44
N ASP A 325 -7.53 -27.46 15.15
CA ASP A 325 -7.91 -26.06 15.35
C ASP A 325 -7.91 -25.30 14.01
N LYS A 326 -6.87 -25.51 13.18
CA LYS A 326 -6.78 -24.91 11.85
C LYS A 326 -7.90 -25.37 10.89
N GLU A 327 -8.27 -26.66 10.96
CA GLU A 327 -9.38 -27.23 10.19
C GLU A 327 -10.74 -26.61 10.56
N GLY A 328 -10.86 -26.11 11.81
CA GLY A 328 -12.04 -25.41 12.29
C GLY A 328 -12.17 -23.96 11.78
N TRP A 329 -11.10 -23.36 11.28
CA TRP A 329 -11.13 -21.97 10.83
C TRP A 329 -11.90 -21.80 9.54
N LYS A 330 -12.59 -20.65 9.42
CA LYS A 330 -13.39 -20.27 8.23
C LYS A 330 -12.82 -19.01 7.60
N ILE A 331 -12.91 -18.93 6.29
CA ILE A 331 -12.53 -17.72 5.54
C ILE A 331 -13.29 -16.50 6.05
N GLY A 332 -12.60 -15.37 6.14
CA GLY A 332 -13.14 -14.10 6.68
C GLY A 332 -13.20 -14.04 8.21
N GLN A 333 -12.75 -15.06 8.92
CA GLN A 333 -12.69 -15.09 10.38
C GLN A 333 -11.47 -14.33 10.88
N ASN A 334 -11.66 -13.45 11.85
CA ASN A 334 -10.58 -12.69 12.49
C ASN A 334 -9.95 -13.51 13.61
N LEU A 335 -8.63 -13.53 13.65
CA LEU A 335 -7.81 -14.22 14.66
C LEU A 335 -6.85 -13.23 15.31
N LEU A 336 -6.49 -13.52 16.56
CA LEU A 336 -5.44 -12.86 17.32
C LEU A 336 -4.34 -13.86 17.63
N LEU A 337 -3.21 -13.73 16.98
CA LEU A 337 -2.10 -14.65 17.13
C LEU A 337 -1.21 -14.25 18.29
N THR A 338 -0.89 -15.21 19.16
CA THR A 338 0.09 -15.07 20.24
C THR A 338 1.08 -16.24 20.14
N GLY A 339 2.38 -15.96 20.27
CA GLY A 339 3.47 -16.92 20.17
C GLY A 339 4.52 -16.52 19.15
N LYS A 340 5.28 -17.48 18.64
CA LYS A 340 6.43 -17.24 17.75
C LYS A 340 6.10 -17.47 16.29
N ILE A 341 6.43 -16.48 15.46
CA ILE A 341 6.36 -16.54 14.00
C ILE A 341 7.71 -16.22 13.38
N LEU A 342 7.96 -16.71 12.18
CA LEU A 342 9.16 -16.37 11.41
C LEU A 342 8.84 -15.37 10.31
N THR A 343 9.79 -14.52 9.96
CA THR A 343 9.66 -13.63 8.81
C THR A 343 10.36 -14.21 7.59
N ALA A 344 9.78 -14.05 6.39
CA ALA A 344 10.44 -14.37 5.14
C ALA A 344 9.81 -13.55 3.99
N ARG A 345 10.65 -12.96 3.14
CA ARG A 345 10.24 -12.25 1.93
C ARG A 345 10.91 -12.83 0.69
N ASP A 346 10.89 -12.08 -0.40
CA ASP A 346 11.34 -12.48 -1.73
C ASP A 346 12.74 -13.11 -1.72
N ALA A 347 13.74 -12.44 -1.11
CA ALA A 347 15.11 -12.92 -1.09
C ALA A 347 15.28 -14.17 -0.21
N ALA A 348 14.67 -14.18 0.99
CA ALA A 348 14.71 -15.34 1.87
C ALA A 348 14.00 -16.55 1.23
N HIS A 349 12.80 -16.35 0.62
CA HIS A 349 12.10 -17.45 -0.10
C HIS A 349 12.92 -17.99 -1.26
N LYS A 350 13.56 -17.12 -2.05
CA LYS A 350 14.45 -17.55 -3.13
C LYS A 350 15.57 -18.42 -2.58
N ARG A 351 16.25 -17.96 -1.51
CA ARG A 351 17.38 -18.71 -0.90
C ARG A 351 16.92 -20.05 -0.32
N LEU A 352 15.79 -20.11 0.37
CA LEU A 352 15.20 -21.37 0.85
C LEU A 352 14.87 -22.33 -0.31
N ASN A 353 14.28 -21.82 -1.38
CA ASN A 353 13.99 -22.63 -2.55
C ASN A 353 15.26 -23.14 -3.25
N ASP A 354 16.31 -22.33 -3.31
CA ASP A 354 17.60 -22.73 -3.90
C ASP A 354 18.28 -23.80 -3.03
N LEU A 355 18.22 -23.70 -1.70
CA LEU A 355 18.68 -24.75 -0.78
C LEU A 355 17.94 -26.07 -1.00
N ALA A 356 16.60 -26.02 -1.08
CA ALA A 356 15.79 -27.21 -1.32
C ALA A 356 16.13 -27.88 -2.65
N LYS A 357 16.24 -27.12 -3.74
CA LYS A 357 16.58 -27.63 -5.07
C LYS A 357 17.96 -28.27 -5.15
N ASN A 358 18.90 -27.76 -4.37
CA ASN A 358 20.28 -28.27 -4.31
C ASN A 358 20.48 -29.31 -3.19
N HIS A 359 19.40 -29.76 -2.53
CA HIS A 359 19.46 -30.71 -1.40
C HIS A 359 20.41 -30.25 -0.27
N MET A 360 20.53 -28.94 -0.08
CA MET A 360 21.36 -28.35 0.96
C MET A 360 20.57 -28.22 2.28
N PRO A 361 21.21 -28.44 3.43
CA PRO A 361 20.55 -28.30 4.73
C PRO A 361 20.19 -26.83 5.00
N LEU A 362 19.18 -26.62 5.85
CA LEU A 362 18.89 -25.30 6.41
C LEU A 362 20.06 -24.80 7.27
N PRO A 363 20.25 -23.48 7.40
CA PRO A 363 21.19 -22.92 8.35
C PRO A 363 20.99 -23.48 9.77
N SER A 364 22.08 -23.62 10.53
CA SER A 364 22.00 -24.12 11.91
C SER A 364 21.07 -23.24 12.75
N GLY A 365 20.17 -23.85 13.50
CA GLY A 365 19.19 -23.19 14.35
C GLY A 365 17.91 -22.75 13.64
N LEU A 366 17.80 -22.86 12.32
CA LEU A 366 16.55 -22.58 11.58
C LEU A 366 15.72 -23.86 11.45
N SER A 367 14.47 -23.83 11.99
CA SER A 367 13.44 -24.83 11.78
C SER A 367 12.18 -24.18 11.28
N LEU A 368 11.68 -24.62 10.13
CA LEU A 368 10.47 -24.10 9.49
C LEU A 368 9.23 -24.98 9.76
N LYS A 369 9.44 -26.25 10.13
CA LYS A 369 8.36 -27.22 10.33
C LYS A 369 7.38 -26.76 11.41
N GLY A 370 6.10 -26.71 11.07
CA GLY A 370 5.03 -26.30 11.97
C GLY A 370 4.98 -24.79 12.25
N LYS A 371 5.82 -23.98 11.61
CA LYS A 371 5.89 -22.53 11.83
C LYS A 371 4.96 -21.76 10.90
N PHE A 372 4.65 -20.52 11.31
CA PHE A 372 4.02 -19.48 10.48
C PHE A 372 5.07 -18.57 9.90
N LEU A 373 4.96 -18.25 8.61
CA LEU A 373 5.83 -17.28 7.92
C LEU A 373 5.10 -15.97 7.67
N TYR A 374 5.60 -14.89 8.25
CA TYR A 374 5.10 -13.54 8.00
C TYR A 374 5.91 -12.86 6.89
N TYR A 375 5.21 -12.46 5.84
CA TYR A 375 5.79 -11.77 4.69
C TYR A 375 5.95 -10.27 5.02
N VAL A 376 7.04 -9.92 5.66
CA VAL A 376 7.29 -8.57 6.17
C VAL A 376 8.75 -8.17 6.00
N GLY A 377 8.99 -6.87 5.84
CA GLY A 377 10.28 -6.22 6.02
C GLY A 377 9.99 -4.92 6.76
N PRO A 378 10.19 -4.86 8.07
CA PRO A 378 9.83 -3.71 8.89
C PRO A 378 10.67 -2.48 8.53
N VAL A 379 10.20 -1.31 8.96
CA VAL A 379 11.01 -0.10 9.07
C VAL A 379 11.96 -0.27 10.26
N ASP A 380 13.10 0.42 10.23
CA ASP A 380 14.04 0.40 11.36
C ASP A 380 13.38 0.96 12.64
N PRO A 381 13.63 0.35 13.80
CA PRO A 381 13.08 0.79 15.06
C PRO A 381 13.70 2.12 15.50
N VAL A 382 12.94 2.90 16.28
CA VAL A 382 13.44 4.09 16.98
C VAL A 382 13.08 4.04 18.46
N GLY A 383 13.92 4.64 19.31
CA GLY A 383 13.69 4.66 20.75
C GLY A 383 13.52 3.26 21.35
N ASN A 384 12.37 2.99 21.96
CA ASN A 384 12.05 1.72 22.61
C ASN A 384 11.28 0.73 21.71
N GLU A 385 11.16 0.99 20.42
CA GLU A 385 10.50 0.06 19.50
C GLU A 385 11.28 -1.25 19.37
N VAL A 386 10.59 -2.37 19.40
CA VAL A 386 11.17 -3.69 19.08
C VAL A 386 11.48 -3.78 17.58
N VAL A 387 10.52 -3.32 16.75
CA VAL A 387 10.63 -3.12 15.32
C VAL A 387 9.84 -1.86 14.95
N GLY A 388 10.22 -1.16 13.90
CA GLY A 388 9.40 -0.09 13.34
C GLY A 388 8.14 -0.63 12.67
N PRO A 389 7.34 0.21 11.99
CA PRO A 389 6.13 -0.20 11.28
C PRO A 389 6.34 -1.47 10.44
N ALA A 390 5.53 -2.51 10.69
CA ALA A 390 5.75 -3.88 10.20
C ALA A 390 4.51 -4.44 9.47
N GLY A 391 4.04 -3.73 8.45
CA GLY A 391 2.91 -4.18 7.63
C GLY A 391 3.27 -5.32 6.66
N PRO A 392 2.26 -6.06 6.17
CA PRO A 392 2.46 -7.21 5.31
C PRO A 392 2.89 -6.82 3.89
N THR A 393 3.66 -7.69 3.26
CA THR A 393 4.01 -7.64 1.84
C THR A 393 2.98 -8.44 1.00
N THR A 394 2.81 -8.06 -0.27
CA THR A 394 1.95 -8.76 -1.23
C THR A 394 2.39 -10.21 -1.39
N ALA A 395 1.47 -11.15 -1.12
CA ALA A 395 1.77 -12.58 -1.05
C ALA A 395 1.95 -13.26 -2.41
N THR A 396 1.30 -12.77 -3.48
CA THR A 396 1.38 -13.35 -4.83
C THR A 396 2.81 -13.47 -5.37
N ARG A 397 3.74 -12.64 -4.91
CA ARG A 397 5.16 -12.74 -5.31
C ARG A 397 5.83 -14.00 -4.80
N MET A 398 5.36 -14.54 -3.67
CA MET A 398 5.84 -15.77 -3.05
C MET A 398 5.13 -17.03 -3.56
N ASP A 399 4.10 -16.91 -4.42
CA ASP A 399 3.30 -18.06 -4.89
C ASP A 399 4.16 -19.15 -5.55
N LYS A 400 5.13 -18.76 -6.34
CA LYS A 400 6.08 -19.67 -7.01
C LYS A 400 6.96 -20.50 -6.04
N TYR A 401 7.02 -20.13 -4.78
CA TYR A 401 7.79 -20.83 -3.74
C TYR A 401 6.87 -21.61 -2.77
N THR A 402 5.56 -21.42 -2.85
CA THR A 402 4.60 -21.91 -1.86
C THR A 402 4.69 -23.41 -1.68
N ASP A 403 4.77 -24.15 -2.77
CA ASP A 403 4.86 -25.60 -2.70
C ASP A 403 6.12 -26.08 -1.97
N THR A 404 7.29 -25.53 -2.30
CA THR A 404 8.55 -25.85 -1.59
C THR A 404 8.44 -25.52 -0.09
N ILE A 405 7.85 -24.39 0.26
CA ILE A 405 7.72 -23.95 1.66
C ILE A 405 6.77 -24.87 2.45
N LEU A 406 5.68 -25.30 1.86
CA LEU A 406 4.69 -26.14 2.52
C LEU A 406 5.10 -27.61 2.52
N SER A 407 5.38 -28.19 1.35
CA SER A 407 5.61 -29.63 1.19
C SER A 407 7.00 -30.06 1.67
N HIS A 408 8.06 -29.29 1.32
CA HIS A 408 9.43 -29.67 1.67
C HIS A 408 9.80 -29.24 3.10
N TYR A 409 9.46 -28.01 3.50
CA TYR A 409 9.83 -27.47 4.82
C TYR A 409 8.76 -27.64 5.89
N GLY A 410 7.54 -28.03 5.53
CA GLY A 410 6.47 -28.30 6.48
C GLY A 410 5.95 -27.03 7.22
N VAL A 411 6.02 -25.87 6.57
CA VAL A 411 5.37 -24.65 7.09
C VAL A 411 3.86 -24.88 7.17
N THR A 412 3.22 -24.43 8.23
CA THR A 412 1.79 -24.69 8.47
C THR A 412 0.90 -23.48 8.20
N GLY A 413 1.47 -22.29 8.14
CA GLY A 413 0.72 -21.07 7.86
C GLY A 413 1.59 -19.96 7.29
N MET A 414 0.97 -19.11 6.52
CA MET A 414 1.60 -17.95 5.89
C MET A 414 0.76 -16.72 6.18
N ILE A 415 1.42 -15.58 6.44
CA ILE A 415 0.78 -14.29 6.73
C ILE A 415 1.29 -13.28 5.72
N GLY A 416 0.38 -12.63 4.99
CA GLY A 416 0.73 -11.62 3.99
C GLY A 416 -0.42 -10.67 3.73
N LYS A 417 -0.46 -10.06 2.56
CA LYS A 417 -1.60 -9.29 2.07
C LYS A 417 -1.98 -9.70 0.66
N ALA A 418 -3.21 -9.40 0.25
CA ALA A 418 -3.79 -9.74 -1.04
C ALA A 418 -4.09 -11.23 -1.25
N GLU A 419 -4.58 -11.54 -2.41
CA GLU A 419 -4.97 -12.89 -2.85
C GLU A 419 -3.76 -13.82 -3.07
N ARG A 420 -4.05 -15.11 -3.19
CA ARG A 420 -3.12 -16.14 -3.66
C ARG A 420 -3.58 -16.69 -5.02
N GLY A 421 -2.63 -17.04 -5.86
CA GLY A 421 -2.90 -17.73 -7.12
C GLY A 421 -3.42 -19.16 -6.94
N ASP A 422 -4.01 -19.72 -7.99
CA ASP A 422 -4.67 -21.04 -7.92
C ASP A 422 -3.72 -22.18 -7.53
N ASP A 423 -2.48 -22.16 -8.03
CA ASP A 423 -1.47 -23.16 -7.67
C ASP A 423 -1.06 -23.07 -6.19
N ALA A 424 -0.92 -21.85 -5.66
CA ALA A 424 -0.65 -21.65 -4.24
C ALA A 424 -1.82 -22.10 -3.36
N ILE A 425 -3.06 -21.82 -3.77
CA ILE A 425 -4.27 -22.27 -3.05
C ILE A 425 -4.35 -23.81 -3.06
N ARG A 426 -4.02 -24.47 -4.18
CA ARG A 426 -3.97 -25.92 -4.28
C ARG A 426 -2.93 -26.51 -3.30
N SER A 427 -1.71 -25.97 -3.30
CA SER A 427 -0.66 -26.41 -2.37
C SER A 427 -1.05 -26.18 -0.90
N ILE A 428 -1.72 -25.06 -0.56
CA ILE A 428 -2.27 -24.80 0.78
C ILE A 428 -3.25 -25.92 1.19
N LYS A 429 -4.18 -26.29 0.30
CA LYS A 429 -5.15 -27.35 0.53
C LYS A 429 -4.48 -28.72 0.71
N GLU A 430 -3.56 -29.10 -0.18
CA GLU A 430 -2.88 -30.40 -0.17
C GLU A 430 -2.04 -30.59 1.10
N ASN A 431 -1.41 -29.52 1.60
CA ASN A 431 -0.60 -29.54 2.82
C ASN A 431 -1.40 -29.19 4.10
N LYS A 432 -2.73 -29.06 4.01
CA LYS A 432 -3.60 -28.63 5.15
C LYS A 432 -3.08 -27.39 5.87
N ALA A 433 -2.43 -26.49 5.12
CA ALA A 433 -1.91 -25.22 5.59
C ALA A 433 -2.99 -24.14 5.54
N VAL A 434 -2.68 -22.95 6.03
CA VAL A 434 -3.56 -21.78 5.97
C VAL A 434 -2.82 -20.56 5.44
N TYR A 435 -3.56 -19.67 4.81
CA TYR A 435 -3.05 -18.34 4.49
C TYR A 435 -3.90 -17.29 5.20
N LEU A 436 -3.22 -16.42 5.95
CA LEU A 436 -3.82 -15.34 6.74
C LEU A 436 -3.44 -14.00 6.12
N VAL A 437 -4.34 -13.03 6.20
CA VAL A 437 -4.08 -11.65 5.78
C VAL A 437 -3.92 -10.77 7.00
N ALA A 438 -2.79 -10.06 7.10
CA ALA A 438 -2.65 -8.87 7.91
C ALA A 438 -3.01 -7.65 7.07
N VAL A 439 -3.49 -6.58 7.71
CA VAL A 439 -4.04 -5.42 7.00
C VAL A 439 -2.94 -4.53 6.44
N GLY A 440 -2.93 -4.33 5.12
CA GLY A 440 -2.08 -3.35 4.46
C GLY A 440 -2.56 -1.92 4.75
N GLY A 441 -1.62 -1.03 5.12
CA GLY A 441 -1.97 0.32 5.60
C GLY A 441 -2.15 0.41 7.13
N ALA A 442 -2.01 -0.71 7.87
CA ALA A 442 -2.04 -0.74 9.33
C ALA A 442 -0.68 -1.14 9.95
N ALA A 443 0.43 -0.71 9.33
CA ALA A 443 1.77 -1.19 9.66
C ALA A 443 2.21 -0.88 11.09
N PHE A 444 1.88 0.30 11.60
CA PHE A 444 2.27 0.70 12.95
C PHE A 444 1.42 0.01 14.01
N LEU A 445 0.13 -0.22 13.74
CA LEU A 445 -0.71 -1.02 14.63
C LEU A 445 -0.20 -2.47 14.74
N VAL A 446 0.18 -3.08 13.61
CA VAL A 446 0.72 -4.45 13.61
C VAL A 446 2.05 -4.53 14.37
N SER A 447 2.94 -3.53 14.24
CA SER A 447 4.22 -3.52 14.97
C SER A 447 4.04 -3.50 16.49
N GLN A 448 2.95 -2.91 16.99
CA GLN A 448 2.64 -2.92 18.43
C GLN A 448 2.36 -4.33 18.97
N ALA A 449 1.96 -5.27 18.12
CA ALA A 449 1.77 -6.67 18.52
C ALA A 449 3.10 -7.45 18.61
N ILE A 450 4.20 -6.95 18.04
CA ILE A 450 5.52 -7.60 18.06
C ILE A 450 6.24 -7.23 19.35
N LYS A 451 6.52 -8.22 20.21
CA LYS A 451 7.09 -8.02 21.56
C LYS A 451 8.58 -8.33 21.62
N ALA A 452 9.09 -9.17 20.70
CA ALA A 452 10.50 -9.44 20.56
C ALA A 452 10.85 -9.75 19.10
N SER A 453 12.09 -9.48 18.70
CA SER A 453 12.63 -9.77 17.37
C SER A 453 14.06 -10.27 17.49
N LYS A 454 14.38 -11.37 16.82
CA LYS A 454 15.72 -11.92 16.75
C LYS A 454 16.01 -12.44 15.36
N VAL A 455 17.14 -12.05 14.77
CA VAL A 455 17.63 -12.64 13.51
C VAL A 455 18.00 -14.11 13.75
N ILE A 456 17.46 -15.01 12.94
CA ILE A 456 17.70 -16.46 13.02
C ILE A 456 18.56 -16.95 11.86
N ALA A 457 18.36 -16.38 10.66
CA ALA A 457 19.14 -16.80 9.49
C ALA A 457 19.19 -15.69 8.42
N PHE A 458 20.15 -15.80 7.51
CA PHE A 458 20.34 -14.93 6.36
C PHE A 458 20.53 -13.45 6.74
N ASP A 459 21.32 -13.19 7.78
CA ASP A 459 21.63 -11.84 8.30
C ASP A 459 22.10 -10.87 7.21
N ASP A 460 22.85 -11.38 6.23
CA ASP A 460 23.31 -10.63 5.05
C ASP A 460 22.17 -10.03 4.19
N LEU A 461 20.95 -10.51 4.35
CA LEU A 461 19.77 -9.96 3.64
C LEU A 461 19.16 -8.73 4.34
N GLY A 462 19.69 -8.31 5.49
CA GLY A 462 19.20 -7.16 6.23
C GLY A 462 17.70 -7.29 6.57
N MET A 463 16.85 -6.35 6.16
CA MET A 463 15.40 -6.39 6.41
C MET A 463 14.67 -7.61 5.81
N GLU A 464 15.30 -8.35 4.91
CA GLU A 464 14.80 -9.59 4.34
C GLU A 464 15.38 -10.85 4.99
N ALA A 465 16.21 -10.70 6.03
CA ALA A 465 16.67 -11.79 6.87
C ALA A 465 15.46 -12.51 7.50
N ILE A 466 15.68 -13.76 7.89
CA ILE A 466 14.68 -14.51 8.67
C ILE A 466 14.82 -14.11 10.13
N HIS A 467 13.79 -13.41 10.63
CA HIS A 467 13.66 -13.07 12.05
C HIS A 467 12.65 -14.01 12.71
N GLU A 468 12.85 -14.34 13.96
CA GLU A 468 11.81 -14.84 14.86
C GLU A 468 11.19 -13.65 15.55
N PHE A 469 9.89 -13.45 15.36
CA PHE A 469 9.08 -12.48 16.10
C PHE A 469 8.27 -13.20 17.17
N GLU A 470 8.30 -12.68 18.39
CA GLU A 470 7.33 -13.01 19.41
C GLU A 470 6.17 -12.02 19.32
N VAL A 471 4.98 -12.51 19.03
CA VAL A 471 3.78 -11.69 18.87
C VAL A 471 2.79 -11.93 19.99
N LYS A 472 2.01 -10.89 20.32
CA LYS A 472 0.90 -10.96 21.26
C LYS A 472 -0.32 -10.27 20.67
N ASP A 473 -1.41 -11.02 20.55
CA ASP A 473 -2.69 -10.56 20.00
C ASP A 473 -2.53 -9.91 18.58
N MET A 474 -1.66 -10.46 17.74
CA MET A 474 -1.44 -9.94 16.38
C MET A 474 -2.69 -10.18 15.53
N PRO A 475 -3.34 -9.12 14.99
CA PRO A 475 -4.56 -9.26 14.22
C PRO A 475 -4.29 -9.82 12.81
N VAL A 476 -5.05 -10.82 12.42
CA VAL A 476 -5.06 -11.40 11.08
C VAL A 476 -6.45 -11.93 10.71
N THR A 477 -6.72 -12.07 9.43
CA THR A 477 -7.98 -12.64 8.91
C THR A 477 -7.67 -13.91 8.11
N VAL A 478 -8.44 -14.97 8.27
CA VAL A 478 -8.31 -16.20 7.48
C VAL A 478 -8.66 -15.92 6.02
N ALA A 479 -7.66 -15.95 5.15
CA ALA A 479 -7.83 -15.63 3.74
C ALA A 479 -7.95 -16.88 2.86
N VAL A 480 -7.17 -17.93 3.16
CA VAL A 480 -7.37 -19.27 2.57
C VAL A 480 -7.34 -20.28 3.70
N ASP A 481 -8.42 -21.07 3.79
CA ASP A 481 -8.53 -22.12 4.79
C ASP A 481 -7.89 -23.45 4.33
N THR A 482 -7.82 -24.43 5.22
CA THR A 482 -7.25 -25.77 4.94
C THR A 482 -7.96 -26.55 3.84
N ARG A 483 -9.17 -26.14 3.44
CA ARG A 483 -9.96 -26.72 2.34
C ARG A 483 -9.69 -26.05 1.01
N GLY A 484 -8.88 -24.96 0.98
CA GLY A 484 -8.60 -24.16 -0.20
C GLY A 484 -9.70 -23.16 -0.57
N LEU A 485 -10.63 -22.85 0.34
CA LEU A 485 -11.58 -21.75 0.13
C LEU A 485 -10.86 -20.42 0.32
N SER A 486 -11.12 -19.46 -0.56
CA SER A 486 -10.49 -18.12 -0.53
C SER A 486 -11.51 -17.04 -0.28
N VAL A 487 -11.27 -16.19 0.74
CA VAL A 487 -12.12 -15.03 1.03
C VAL A 487 -12.12 -14.03 -0.12
N HIS A 488 -10.99 -13.87 -0.83
CA HIS A 488 -10.90 -12.97 -1.97
C HIS A 488 -11.80 -13.39 -3.14
N LYS A 489 -12.03 -14.70 -3.31
CA LYS A 489 -12.94 -15.23 -4.34
C LYS A 489 -14.39 -15.24 -3.87
N GLU A 490 -14.65 -15.82 -2.70
CA GLU A 490 -16.01 -16.01 -2.19
C GLU A 490 -16.61 -14.71 -1.66
N GLY A 491 -15.79 -13.84 -1.02
CA GLY A 491 -16.20 -12.52 -0.54
C GLY A 491 -16.69 -11.64 -1.68
N MET A 492 -15.91 -11.53 -2.75
CA MET A 492 -16.31 -10.76 -3.93
C MET A 492 -17.63 -11.28 -4.53
N LYS A 493 -17.81 -12.60 -4.68
CA LYS A 493 -19.08 -13.16 -5.18
C LYS A 493 -20.27 -12.81 -4.28
N LYS A 494 -20.09 -12.90 -2.97
CA LYS A 494 -21.13 -12.63 -1.98
C LYS A 494 -21.55 -11.16 -1.98
N TRP A 495 -20.62 -10.23 -2.18
CA TRP A 495 -20.86 -8.80 -2.07
C TRP A 495 -21.06 -8.10 -3.41
N LYS A 496 -20.90 -8.80 -4.52
CA LYS A 496 -21.19 -8.26 -5.84
C LYS A 496 -22.69 -7.95 -5.92
N LEU A 497 -23.03 -6.67 -6.05
CA LEU A 497 -24.40 -6.24 -6.27
C LEU A 497 -24.74 -6.54 -7.73
N ILE A 498 -25.49 -7.60 -7.94
CA ILE A 498 -26.13 -7.87 -9.24
C ILE A 498 -27.29 -6.88 -9.31
N LYS A 499 -27.23 -5.90 -10.21
CA LYS A 499 -28.45 -5.22 -10.63
C LYS A 499 -29.35 -6.29 -11.22
N GLN A 500 -30.36 -6.74 -10.49
CA GLN A 500 -31.49 -7.43 -11.11
C GLN A 500 -32.09 -6.43 -12.09
N GLY A 501 -32.01 -6.76 -13.38
CA GLY A 501 -32.55 -5.99 -14.48
C GLY A 501 -34.06 -5.84 -14.42
#